data_e35bcd5da9618b31c8bb78427c5ef8f1
#
_entry.id   e35bcd5da9618b31c8bb78427c5ef8f1
#
_cell.length_a   1.000
_cell.length_b   1.000
_cell.length_c   1.000
_cell.angle_alpha   90.00
_cell.angle_beta   90.00
_cell.angle_gamma   90.00
#
_symmetry.space_group_name_H-M   'P 1'
#
loop_
_entity.id
_entity.type
_entity.pdbx_description
1 polymer ?
#
loop_
_entity_poly.entity_id
_entity_poly.type
_entity_poly.pdbx_seq_one_letter_code
_entity_poly.pdbx_strand_id
1 'polypeptide(L)'
;MAFRGRSQTAATAVEAIRPRDGQVDELAQALVAAEAVSPADLAIAKGAEPQSESELIALLFKTERRGANRSNMVSVWAGFHGLEMLDLRQTTPNDDAVSLLDERTCRLLKCLPLTADANGAHVAIADPCQTARAAVAAKFTGTVVFKVAMEQDISNTLDRMYRADAEIDALSRAFEASDSTQALLAASQQSDDEDAPVVQIANRIIAQGLRDRASDVHVEPMNDHIRIRFRIDGNMVDTFTLPLSAHAALVSRYKILGGMNIVERRRPQDGQFSMTVDGRDMDVRVSSLATVFGEKVVMRLLDKSRAALELRQLGMPGATYEEWSKLIHAPFGMVICAGPTGAGKTTTLYATLRAINDGGKNVMTIEDPVEYVFPGINQIQTNEQAGLTFAQGLKAILRQDPDVILVGEVRDADTARIAVQSALTGHLVLSSLHGTDSVAALHRMLDMGIESFLIASSVVAVIGQRLLRRICDACKEPYEPGPEEIAVWNREGRNPKSQFWHGAGCTFCAGTGYRDRIGVYELLRVTPELRRLIVGWATQEELRRLAVSQGMRTLVDEALTLVENDVSTIGEVVRTLYAG
;
A
#
# COMPACT_ATOMS: atom_id res chain seq x y z
N MET A 1 -64.48 16.49 10.30
CA MET A 1 -64.64 15.39 9.33
C MET A 1 -63.27 14.92 8.89
N ALA A 2 -62.99 13.68 9.20
CA ALA A 2 -61.69 13.04 9.01
C ALA A 2 -61.48 12.59 7.58
N PHE A 3 -60.23 12.68 7.09
CA PHE A 3 -59.71 11.74 6.10
C PHE A 3 -58.27 11.37 6.47
N ARG A 4 -58.14 10.19 7.09
CA ARG A 4 -56.90 9.48 7.23
C ARG A 4 -56.61 8.74 5.91
N GLY A 5 -55.60 9.15 5.17
CA GLY A 5 -55.00 8.39 4.09
C GLY A 5 -53.87 7.54 4.61
N ARG A 6 -54.02 6.22 4.64
CA ARG A 6 -53.00 5.24 4.93
C ARG A 6 -52.01 5.19 3.77
N SER A 7 -50.78 5.58 4.00
CA SER A 7 -49.62 5.18 3.20
C SER A 7 -49.12 3.86 3.77
N GLN A 8 -49.47 2.75 3.15
CA GLN A 8 -48.79 1.46 3.34
C GLN A 8 -47.56 1.46 2.47
N THR A 9 -46.42 1.71 3.06
CA THR A 9 -45.13 1.37 2.51
C THR A 9 -45.02 -0.14 2.44
N ALA A 10 -44.99 -0.66 1.23
CA ALA A 10 -44.63 -2.03 0.95
C ALA A 10 -43.12 -2.18 1.23
N ALA A 11 -42.78 -2.56 2.45
CA ALA A 11 -41.52 -3.20 2.77
C ALA A 11 -41.59 -4.64 2.26
N THR A 12 -41.22 -4.82 0.99
CA THR A 12 -41.01 -6.15 0.44
C THR A 12 -39.77 -6.69 1.11
N ALA A 13 -39.95 -7.67 1.96
CA ALA A 13 -38.91 -8.46 2.56
C ALA A 13 -38.05 -9.04 1.45
N VAL A 14 -36.79 -8.63 1.39
CA VAL A 14 -35.74 -9.39 0.71
C VAL A 14 -35.53 -10.60 1.62
N GLU A 15 -36.23 -11.68 1.32
CA GLU A 15 -35.89 -13.00 1.86
C GLU A 15 -34.44 -13.26 1.46
N ALA A 16 -33.56 -13.29 2.43
CA ALA A 16 -32.18 -13.73 2.26
C ALA A 16 -32.23 -15.17 1.75
N ILE A 17 -32.06 -15.35 0.45
CA ILE A 17 -31.82 -16.66 -0.17
C ILE A 17 -30.50 -17.13 0.42
N ARG A 18 -30.57 -18.06 1.39
CA ARG A 18 -29.37 -18.74 1.91
C ARG A 18 -28.68 -19.43 0.73
N PRO A 19 -27.37 -19.23 0.54
CA PRO A 19 -26.62 -19.99 -0.46
C PRO A 19 -26.87 -21.49 -0.19
N ARG A 20 -27.05 -22.27 -1.24
CA ARG A 20 -27.09 -23.73 -1.12
C ARG A 20 -25.67 -24.16 -0.76
N ASP A 21 -25.46 -24.82 0.39
CA ASP A 21 -24.17 -25.33 0.85
C ASP A 21 -23.38 -26.14 -0.19
N GLY A 22 -24.02 -26.62 -1.25
CA GLY A 22 -23.40 -27.35 -2.37
C GLY A 22 -22.59 -26.51 -3.35
N GLN A 23 -22.90 -25.23 -3.56
CA GLN A 23 -22.25 -24.42 -4.63
C GLN A 23 -20.80 -24.07 -4.32
N VAL A 24 -20.47 -23.80 -3.05
CA VAL A 24 -19.10 -23.52 -2.60
C VAL A 24 -18.20 -24.75 -2.80
N ASP A 25 -18.71 -25.95 -2.50
CA ASP A 25 -17.96 -27.20 -2.66
C ASP A 25 -17.78 -27.58 -4.13
N GLU A 26 -18.80 -27.36 -4.96
CA GLU A 26 -18.74 -27.61 -6.40
C GLU A 26 -17.73 -26.67 -7.07
N LEU A 27 -17.73 -25.38 -6.73
CA LEU A 27 -16.73 -24.42 -7.23
C LEU A 27 -15.32 -24.80 -6.76
N ALA A 28 -15.16 -25.20 -5.48
CA ALA A 28 -13.88 -25.63 -4.94
C ALA A 28 -13.30 -26.84 -5.71
N GLN A 29 -14.14 -27.82 -6.07
CA GLN A 29 -13.74 -28.96 -6.88
C GLN A 29 -13.36 -28.54 -8.31
N ALA A 30 -14.12 -27.64 -8.92
CA ALA A 30 -13.82 -27.12 -10.25
C ALA A 30 -12.47 -26.38 -10.28
N LEU A 31 -12.16 -25.59 -9.26
CA LEU A 31 -10.89 -24.85 -9.14
C LEU A 31 -9.67 -25.80 -9.05
N VAL A 32 -9.79 -26.89 -8.30
CA VAL A 32 -8.72 -27.91 -8.21
C VAL A 32 -8.61 -28.71 -9.50
N ALA A 33 -9.74 -29.12 -10.11
CA ALA A 33 -9.74 -29.87 -11.36
C ALA A 33 -9.13 -29.06 -12.53
N ALA A 34 -9.26 -27.73 -12.51
CA ALA A 34 -8.66 -26.84 -13.49
C ALA A 34 -7.22 -26.42 -13.12
N GLU A 35 -6.63 -27.01 -12.09
CA GLU A 35 -5.28 -26.66 -11.57
C GLU A 35 -5.14 -25.16 -11.23
N ALA A 36 -6.25 -24.45 -11.02
CA ALA A 36 -6.27 -23.05 -10.65
C ALA A 36 -5.85 -22.81 -9.19
N VAL A 37 -6.03 -23.84 -8.34
CA VAL A 37 -5.71 -23.79 -6.90
C VAL A 37 -5.09 -25.12 -6.47
N SER A 38 -4.06 -25.06 -5.62
CA SER A 38 -3.50 -26.27 -5.01
C SER A 38 -4.46 -26.84 -3.95
N PRO A 39 -4.50 -28.19 -3.77
CA PRO A 39 -5.30 -28.79 -2.70
C PRO A 39 -4.95 -28.27 -1.29
N ALA A 40 -3.68 -27.89 -1.07
CA ALA A 40 -3.22 -27.34 0.20
C ALA A 40 -3.77 -25.93 0.46
N ASP A 41 -3.74 -25.05 -0.55
CA ASP A 41 -4.29 -23.69 -0.42
C ASP A 41 -5.81 -23.72 -0.27
N LEU A 42 -6.48 -24.67 -0.97
CA LEU A 42 -7.92 -24.88 -0.80
C LEU A 42 -8.27 -25.34 0.62
N ALA A 43 -7.48 -26.26 1.20
CA ALA A 43 -7.70 -26.74 2.57
C ALA A 43 -7.58 -25.59 3.59
N ILE A 44 -6.62 -24.68 3.40
CA ILE A 44 -6.45 -23.49 4.24
C ILE A 44 -7.67 -22.55 4.11
N ALA A 45 -8.12 -22.28 2.87
CA ALA A 45 -9.27 -21.40 2.64
C ALA A 45 -10.57 -22.00 3.19
N LYS A 46 -10.79 -23.32 3.05
CA LYS A 46 -11.95 -24.01 3.63
C LYS A 46 -11.93 -24.06 5.15
N GLY A 47 -10.75 -24.06 5.77
CA GLY A 47 -10.62 -23.99 7.24
C GLY A 47 -11.20 -22.72 7.87
N ALA A 48 -11.44 -21.68 7.07
CA ALA A 48 -12.13 -20.45 7.47
C ALA A 48 -13.66 -20.50 7.26
N GLU A 49 -14.22 -21.64 6.86
CA GLU A 49 -15.67 -21.90 6.66
C GLU A 49 -16.39 -20.84 5.81
N PRO A 50 -15.97 -20.63 4.54
CA PRO A 50 -16.58 -19.63 3.66
C PRO A 50 -18.06 -19.90 3.43
N GLN A 51 -18.90 -18.88 3.60
CA GLN A 51 -20.36 -18.97 3.47
C GLN A 51 -20.85 -18.68 2.06
N SER A 52 -19.97 -18.23 1.16
CA SER A 52 -20.29 -17.89 -0.23
C SER A 52 -19.12 -18.16 -1.16
N GLU A 53 -19.42 -18.29 -2.48
CA GLU A 53 -18.39 -18.41 -3.51
C GLU A 53 -17.44 -17.20 -3.53
N SER A 54 -17.99 -15.99 -3.42
CA SER A 54 -17.21 -14.75 -3.37
C SER A 54 -16.25 -14.75 -2.18
N GLU A 55 -16.69 -15.26 -1.02
CA GLU A 55 -15.86 -15.37 0.17
C GLU A 55 -14.77 -16.43 0.00
N LEU A 56 -15.10 -17.57 -0.61
CA LEU A 56 -14.11 -18.60 -0.95
C LEU A 56 -13.02 -18.03 -1.87
N ILE A 57 -13.40 -17.32 -2.94
CA ILE A 57 -12.44 -16.69 -3.86
C ILE A 57 -11.60 -15.64 -3.15
N ALA A 58 -12.19 -14.82 -2.28
CA ALA A 58 -11.46 -13.82 -1.49
C ALA A 58 -10.43 -14.46 -0.54
N LEU A 59 -10.79 -15.59 0.08
CA LEU A 59 -9.87 -16.36 0.94
C LEU A 59 -8.73 -16.98 0.12
N LEU A 60 -9.05 -17.58 -1.04
CA LEU A 60 -8.05 -18.13 -1.94
C LEU A 60 -7.07 -17.05 -2.45
N PHE A 61 -7.55 -15.84 -2.73
CA PHE A 61 -6.68 -14.72 -3.09
C PHE A 61 -5.72 -14.30 -1.96
N LYS A 62 -6.09 -14.52 -0.70
CA LYS A 62 -5.21 -14.28 0.46
C LYS A 62 -4.16 -15.38 0.63
N THR A 63 -4.49 -16.63 0.31
CA THR A 63 -3.56 -17.76 0.44
C THR A 63 -2.55 -17.85 -0.68
N GLU A 64 -2.85 -17.29 -1.85
CA GLU A 64 -1.99 -17.37 -3.03
C GLU A 64 -0.76 -16.46 -2.92
N ARG A 65 0.42 -17.07 -3.00
CA ARG A 65 1.72 -16.41 -2.74
C ARG A 65 2.20 -15.45 -3.85
N ARG A 66 1.72 -15.55 -5.09
CA ARG A 66 2.32 -14.85 -6.25
C ARG A 66 1.35 -14.08 -7.16
N GLY A 67 0.05 -14.15 -6.93
CA GLY A 67 -0.95 -13.53 -7.83
C GLY A 67 -1.01 -14.15 -9.24
N ALA A 68 -0.19 -15.15 -9.54
CA ALA A 68 -0.06 -15.74 -10.88
C ALA A 68 -1.33 -16.49 -11.32
N ASN A 69 -2.08 -17.07 -10.37
CA ASN A 69 -3.25 -17.90 -10.67
C ASN A 69 -4.59 -17.20 -10.49
N ARG A 70 -4.61 -15.94 -10.02
CA ARG A 70 -5.88 -15.21 -9.74
C ARG A 70 -6.76 -15.10 -10.98
N SER A 71 -6.17 -14.76 -12.13
CA SER A 71 -6.89 -14.69 -13.40
C SER A 71 -7.50 -16.04 -13.77
N ASN A 72 -6.76 -17.14 -13.57
CA ASN A 72 -7.25 -18.49 -13.82
C ASN A 72 -8.39 -18.87 -12.87
N MET A 73 -8.29 -18.54 -11.59
CA MET A 73 -9.38 -18.74 -10.61
C MET A 73 -10.66 -18.00 -11.03
N VAL A 74 -10.55 -16.72 -11.43
CA VAL A 74 -11.70 -15.94 -11.89
C VAL A 74 -12.26 -16.48 -13.20
N SER A 75 -11.41 -16.97 -14.10
CA SER A 75 -11.86 -17.61 -15.35
C SER A 75 -12.67 -18.88 -15.08
N VAL A 76 -12.22 -19.74 -14.15
CA VAL A 76 -12.95 -20.93 -13.73
C VAL A 76 -14.26 -20.56 -13.07
N TRP A 77 -14.27 -19.55 -12.19
CA TRP A 77 -15.48 -19.06 -11.54
C TRP A 77 -16.49 -18.47 -12.53
N ALA A 78 -16.02 -17.70 -13.51
CA ALA A 78 -16.86 -17.21 -14.61
C ALA A 78 -17.50 -18.35 -15.40
N GLY A 79 -16.69 -19.35 -15.82
CA GLY A 79 -17.14 -20.53 -16.52
C GLY A 79 -18.14 -21.37 -15.73
N PHE A 80 -17.99 -21.46 -14.42
CA PHE A 80 -18.94 -22.12 -13.52
C PHE A 80 -20.34 -21.50 -13.56
N HIS A 81 -20.42 -20.19 -13.81
CA HIS A 81 -21.68 -19.48 -14.02
C HIS A 81 -22.09 -19.32 -15.49
N GLY A 82 -21.40 -19.96 -16.42
CA GLY A 82 -21.66 -19.86 -17.86
C GLY A 82 -21.37 -18.50 -18.46
N LEU A 83 -20.45 -17.74 -17.86
CA LEU A 83 -20.02 -16.42 -18.30
C LEU A 83 -18.60 -16.47 -18.86
N GLU A 84 -18.31 -15.50 -19.74
CA GLU A 84 -16.98 -15.33 -20.32
C GLU A 84 -16.16 -14.37 -19.46
N MET A 85 -14.87 -14.68 -19.22
CA MET A 85 -13.94 -13.76 -18.61
C MET A 85 -13.43 -12.75 -19.63
N LEU A 86 -13.38 -11.48 -19.24
CA LEU A 86 -12.91 -10.36 -20.05
C LEU A 86 -11.61 -9.77 -19.46
N ASP A 87 -10.62 -9.57 -20.31
CA ASP A 87 -9.42 -8.82 -19.96
C ASP A 87 -9.64 -7.31 -20.23
N LEU A 88 -9.91 -6.53 -19.19
CA LEU A 88 -10.12 -5.09 -19.28
C LEU A 88 -8.85 -4.30 -19.65
N ARG A 89 -7.69 -4.93 -19.62
CA ARG A 89 -6.43 -4.30 -20.07
C ARG A 89 -6.40 -4.14 -21.59
N GLN A 90 -7.11 -5.01 -22.31
CA GLN A 90 -7.22 -5.02 -23.78
C GLN A 90 -8.53 -4.44 -24.30
N THR A 91 -9.46 -4.11 -23.38
CA THR A 91 -10.80 -3.63 -23.75
C THR A 91 -11.00 -2.21 -23.22
N THR A 92 -11.29 -1.27 -24.12
CA THR A 92 -11.66 0.11 -23.73
C THR A 92 -13.18 0.21 -23.70
N PRO A 93 -13.80 0.56 -22.54
CA PRO A 93 -15.22 0.86 -22.49
C PRO A 93 -15.57 2.07 -23.36
N ASN A 94 -16.82 2.11 -23.84
CA ASN A 94 -17.35 3.27 -24.55
C ASN A 94 -17.81 4.33 -23.55
N ASP A 95 -17.45 5.60 -23.76
CA ASP A 95 -17.80 6.72 -22.87
C ASP A 95 -19.32 6.86 -22.72
N ASP A 96 -20.10 6.63 -23.78
CA ASP A 96 -21.56 6.65 -23.75
C ASP A 96 -22.12 5.55 -22.83
N ALA A 97 -21.50 4.38 -22.80
CA ALA A 97 -21.93 3.28 -21.95
C ALA A 97 -21.55 3.51 -20.47
N VAL A 98 -20.39 4.09 -20.22
CA VAL A 98 -19.95 4.44 -18.87
C VAL A 98 -20.89 5.48 -18.24
N SER A 99 -21.42 6.41 -19.03
CA SER A 99 -22.38 7.42 -18.56
C SER A 99 -23.75 6.87 -18.12
N LEU A 100 -24.06 5.58 -18.40
CA LEU A 100 -25.31 4.94 -17.98
C LEU A 100 -25.43 4.70 -16.47
N LEU A 101 -24.30 4.59 -15.78
CA LEU A 101 -24.25 4.47 -14.32
C LEU A 101 -23.30 5.51 -13.76
N ASP A 102 -23.65 6.06 -12.60
CA ASP A 102 -22.72 6.92 -11.87
C ASP A 102 -21.56 6.13 -11.26
N GLU A 103 -20.44 6.81 -11.05
CA GLU A 103 -19.21 6.22 -10.48
C GLU A 103 -19.46 5.48 -9.16
N ARG A 104 -20.24 6.09 -8.25
CA ARG A 104 -20.52 5.52 -6.94
C ARG A 104 -21.26 4.19 -7.06
N THR A 105 -22.25 4.10 -7.96
CA THR A 105 -22.99 2.87 -8.22
C THR A 105 -22.08 1.80 -8.84
N CYS A 106 -21.25 2.17 -9.81
CA CYS A 106 -20.27 1.24 -10.40
C CYS A 106 -19.31 0.66 -9.36
N ARG A 107 -18.78 1.48 -8.47
CA ARG A 107 -17.89 1.03 -7.40
C ARG A 107 -18.60 0.17 -6.36
N LEU A 108 -19.79 0.57 -5.92
CA LEU A 108 -20.57 -0.19 -4.95
C LEU A 108 -20.94 -1.59 -5.46
N LEU A 109 -21.35 -1.69 -6.71
CA LEU A 109 -21.73 -2.95 -7.35
C LEU A 109 -20.57 -3.68 -8.02
N LYS A 110 -19.36 -3.13 -7.96
CA LYS A 110 -18.15 -3.68 -8.59
C LYS A 110 -18.38 -4.06 -10.05
N CYS A 111 -18.98 -3.14 -10.81
CA CYS A 111 -19.35 -3.34 -12.20
C CYS A 111 -18.86 -2.20 -13.08
N LEU A 112 -18.75 -2.45 -14.38
CA LEU A 112 -18.33 -1.47 -15.38
C LEU A 112 -19.16 -1.65 -16.65
N PRO A 113 -20.00 -0.68 -17.05
CA PRO A 113 -20.61 -0.69 -18.37
C PRO A 113 -19.56 -0.59 -19.48
N LEU A 114 -19.64 -1.46 -20.48
CA LEU A 114 -18.65 -1.57 -21.56
C LEU A 114 -19.14 -0.94 -22.85
N THR A 115 -20.32 -1.35 -23.28
CA THR A 115 -21.00 -0.86 -24.48
C THR A 115 -22.51 -0.86 -24.24
N ALA A 116 -23.21 0.02 -24.95
CA ALA A 116 -24.66 0.01 -25.00
C ALA A 116 -25.11 0.14 -26.45
N ASP A 117 -26.07 -0.68 -26.84
CA ASP A 117 -26.70 -0.66 -28.15
C ASP A 117 -28.21 -0.86 -28.06
N ALA A 118 -28.88 -0.96 -29.21
CA ALA A 118 -30.34 -1.15 -29.28
C ALA A 118 -30.79 -2.49 -28.65
N ASN A 119 -29.90 -3.46 -28.43
CA ASN A 119 -30.18 -4.79 -27.88
C ASN A 119 -29.95 -4.88 -26.37
N GLY A 120 -29.27 -3.90 -25.77
CA GLY A 120 -29.01 -3.85 -24.34
C GLY A 120 -27.63 -3.33 -23.97
N ALA A 121 -27.29 -3.46 -22.69
CA ALA A 121 -25.99 -3.06 -22.16
C ALA A 121 -25.08 -4.27 -21.92
N HIS A 122 -23.83 -4.16 -22.32
CA HIS A 122 -22.79 -5.12 -21.93
C HIS A 122 -22.07 -4.58 -20.70
N VAL A 123 -21.99 -5.41 -19.64
CA VAL A 123 -21.46 -4.97 -18.35
C VAL A 123 -20.43 -5.99 -17.83
N ALA A 124 -19.24 -5.53 -17.51
CA ALA A 124 -18.26 -6.31 -16.76
C ALA A 124 -18.61 -6.27 -15.26
N ILE A 125 -18.55 -7.41 -14.58
CA ILE A 125 -18.80 -7.57 -13.14
C ILE A 125 -17.68 -8.36 -12.49
N ALA A 126 -17.40 -8.07 -11.22
CA ALA A 126 -16.40 -8.82 -10.46
C ALA A 126 -16.95 -10.12 -9.87
N ASP A 127 -18.23 -10.13 -9.53
CA ASP A 127 -18.93 -11.25 -8.91
C ASP A 127 -19.96 -11.84 -9.89
N PRO A 128 -19.75 -13.08 -10.41
CA PRO A 128 -20.65 -13.72 -11.36
C PRO A 128 -21.92 -14.29 -10.71
N CYS A 129 -22.08 -14.25 -9.39
CA CYS A 129 -23.22 -14.82 -8.69
C CYS A 129 -24.54 -14.16 -9.11
N GLN A 130 -25.62 -14.93 -9.07
CA GLN A 130 -26.95 -14.48 -9.53
C GLN A 130 -27.44 -13.23 -8.76
N THR A 131 -27.15 -13.14 -7.48
CA THR A 131 -27.52 -11.98 -6.64
C THR A 131 -26.83 -10.70 -7.09
N ALA A 132 -25.52 -10.75 -7.38
CA ALA A 132 -24.75 -9.61 -7.87
C ALA A 132 -25.25 -9.18 -9.27
N ARG A 133 -25.48 -10.14 -10.19
CA ARG A 133 -26.02 -9.87 -11.52
C ARG A 133 -27.43 -9.22 -11.45
N ALA A 134 -28.29 -9.70 -10.57
CA ALA A 134 -29.63 -9.12 -10.37
C ALA A 134 -29.56 -7.68 -9.85
N ALA A 135 -28.65 -7.39 -8.90
CA ALA A 135 -28.46 -6.05 -8.36
C ALA A 135 -27.98 -5.06 -9.43
N VAL A 136 -27.07 -5.49 -10.31
CA VAL A 136 -26.61 -4.68 -11.45
C VAL A 136 -27.70 -4.52 -12.48
N ALA A 137 -28.38 -5.61 -12.90
CA ALA A 137 -29.45 -5.58 -13.90
C ALA A 137 -30.59 -4.62 -13.51
N ALA A 138 -30.92 -4.53 -12.22
CA ALA A 138 -31.94 -3.62 -11.71
C ALA A 138 -31.65 -2.12 -11.94
N LYS A 139 -30.43 -1.77 -12.34
CA LYS A 139 -30.01 -0.40 -12.65
C LYS A 139 -30.15 -0.03 -14.13
N PHE A 140 -30.44 -0.99 -14.99
CA PHE A 140 -30.58 -0.79 -16.42
C PHE A 140 -32.02 -0.99 -16.89
N THR A 141 -32.41 -0.24 -17.90
CA THR A 141 -33.67 -0.44 -18.62
C THR A 141 -33.40 -1.28 -19.86
N GLY A 142 -33.60 -2.59 -19.79
CA GLY A 142 -33.38 -3.49 -20.93
C GLY A 142 -32.56 -4.72 -20.58
N THR A 143 -32.14 -5.45 -21.61
CA THR A 143 -31.33 -6.65 -21.44
C THR A 143 -29.90 -6.29 -21.05
N VAL A 144 -29.34 -7.01 -20.07
CA VAL A 144 -27.94 -6.85 -19.67
C VAL A 144 -27.19 -8.14 -19.97
N VAL A 145 -26.13 -8.03 -20.76
CA VAL A 145 -25.18 -9.11 -21.04
C VAL A 145 -23.98 -8.95 -20.12
N PHE A 146 -23.73 -9.97 -19.31
CA PHE A 146 -22.65 -9.93 -18.33
C PHE A 146 -21.39 -10.62 -18.84
N LYS A 147 -20.23 -10.01 -18.57
CA LYS A 147 -18.91 -10.61 -18.64
C LYS A 147 -18.24 -10.49 -17.28
N VAL A 148 -17.35 -11.40 -16.93
CA VAL A 148 -16.63 -11.35 -15.66
C VAL A 148 -15.26 -10.72 -15.88
N ALA A 149 -14.85 -9.84 -15.00
CA ALA A 149 -13.51 -9.28 -15.01
C ALA A 149 -12.93 -9.26 -13.59
N MET A 150 -11.61 -9.17 -13.49
CA MET A 150 -10.94 -9.01 -12.20
C MET A 150 -11.45 -7.74 -11.52
N GLU A 151 -11.83 -7.82 -10.24
CA GLU A 151 -12.27 -6.67 -9.44
C GLU A 151 -11.27 -5.51 -9.51
N GLN A 152 -9.97 -5.84 -9.44
CA GLN A 152 -8.91 -4.86 -9.54
C GLN A 152 -8.88 -4.16 -10.90
N ASP A 153 -9.15 -4.88 -12.00
CA ASP A 153 -9.15 -4.30 -13.34
C ASP A 153 -10.40 -3.45 -13.58
N ILE A 154 -11.55 -3.83 -13.00
CA ILE A 154 -12.75 -2.98 -12.96
C ILE A 154 -12.44 -1.68 -12.22
N SER A 155 -11.92 -1.75 -10.99
CA SER A 155 -11.56 -0.56 -10.21
C SER A 155 -10.57 0.34 -10.95
N ASN A 156 -9.53 -0.25 -11.53
CA ASN A 156 -8.53 0.48 -12.29
C ASN A 156 -9.11 1.17 -13.53
N THR A 157 -10.06 0.52 -14.20
CA THR A 157 -10.72 1.09 -15.38
C THR A 157 -11.66 2.22 -14.97
N LEU A 158 -12.39 2.07 -13.86
CA LEU A 158 -13.19 3.16 -13.28
C LEU A 158 -12.31 4.36 -12.91
N ASP A 159 -11.16 4.13 -12.25
CA ASP A 159 -10.21 5.19 -11.90
C ASP A 159 -9.69 5.94 -13.14
N ARG A 160 -9.58 5.25 -14.29
CA ARG A 160 -9.21 5.84 -15.58
C ARG A 160 -10.34 6.64 -16.22
N MET A 161 -11.56 6.07 -16.23
CA MET A 161 -12.71 6.66 -16.93
C MET A 161 -13.25 7.90 -16.18
N TYR A 162 -13.19 7.86 -14.85
CA TYR A 162 -13.64 8.96 -13.99
C TYR A 162 -12.45 9.76 -13.43
N ARG A 163 -11.42 10.04 -14.28
CA ARG A 163 -10.34 10.93 -13.86
C ARG A 163 -10.87 12.34 -13.59
N ALA A 164 -10.33 12.91 -12.53
CA ALA A 164 -10.74 14.24 -12.08
C ALA A 164 -10.29 15.40 -12.99
N ASP A 165 -9.50 15.14 -14.05
CA ASP A 165 -8.88 16.18 -14.88
C ASP A 165 -9.93 17.14 -15.47
N ALA A 166 -10.91 16.61 -16.20
CA ALA A 166 -11.96 17.43 -16.83
C ALA A 166 -12.88 18.12 -15.81
N GLU A 167 -13.16 17.46 -14.68
CA GLU A 167 -13.97 18.04 -13.61
C GLU A 167 -13.21 19.15 -12.86
N ILE A 168 -11.94 18.95 -12.56
CA ILE A 168 -11.10 19.98 -11.92
C ILE A 168 -10.97 21.20 -12.84
N ASP A 169 -10.79 21.00 -14.16
CA ASP A 169 -10.75 22.10 -15.11
C ASP A 169 -12.08 22.86 -15.19
N ALA A 170 -13.21 22.14 -15.14
CA ALA A 170 -14.54 22.76 -15.12
C ALA A 170 -14.79 23.55 -13.82
N LEU A 171 -14.42 22.96 -12.67
CA LEU A 171 -14.52 23.60 -11.37
C LEU A 171 -13.57 24.81 -11.24
N SER A 172 -12.38 24.74 -11.83
CA SER A 172 -11.42 25.85 -11.87
C SER A 172 -11.98 27.04 -12.66
N ARG A 173 -12.62 26.77 -13.81
CA ARG A 173 -13.31 27.83 -14.59
C ARG A 173 -14.51 28.40 -13.85
N ALA A 174 -15.27 27.55 -13.16
CA ALA A 174 -16.39 27.99 -12.33
C ALA A 174 -15.91 28.85 -11.14
N PHE A 175 -14.77 28.50 -10.55
CA PHE A 175 -14.13 29.28 -9.49
C PHE A 175 -13.68 30.66 -10.02
N GLU A 176 -13.04 30.73 -11.17
CA GLU A 176 -12.60 32.00 -11.79
C GLU A 176 -13.79 32.91 -12.17
N ALA A 177 -14.93 32.32 -12.51
CA ALA A 177 -16.16 33.06 -12.80
C ALA A 177 -16.90 33.53 -11.53
N SER A 178 -16.59 32.96 -10.37
CA SER A 178 -17.16 33.37 -9.09
C SER A 178 -16.42 34.59 -8.52
N ASP A 179 -17.15 35.44 -7.75
CA ASP A 179 -16.50 36.58 -7.07
C ASP A 179 -15.50 36.04 -6.03
N SER A 180 -14.22 36.36 -6.22
CA SER A 180 -13.10 35.87 -5.39
C SER A 180 -13.28 36.16 -3.89
N THR A 181 -14.02 37.19 -3.53
CA THR A 181 -14.35 37.53 -2.14
C THR A 181 -15.35 36.54 -1.53
N GLN A 182 -16.36 36.10 -2.29
CA GLN A 182 -17.32 35.07 -1.84
C GLN A 182 -16.65 33.70 -1.73
N ALA A 183 -15.74 33.36 -2.64
CA ALA A 183 -15.00 32.11 -2.60
C ALA A 183 -14.05 32.02 -1.40
N LEU A 184 -13.40 33.12 -1.01
CA LEU A 184 -12.60 33.20 0.22
C LEU A 184 -13.46 33.10 1.49
N LEU A 185 -14.63 33.72 1.51
CA LEU A 185 -15.58 33.60 2.61
C LEU A 185 -16.17 32.20 2.74
N ALA A 186 -16.50 31.54 1.63
CA ALA A 186 -16.94 30.15 1.62
C ALA A 186 -15.84 29.19 2.10
N ALA A 187 -14.59 29.44 1.74
CA ALA A 187 -13.45 28.65 2.21
C ALA A 187 -13.13 28.90 3.70
N SER A 188 -13.43 30.08 4.24
CA SER A 188 -13.14 30.49 5.62
C SER A 188 -14.27 30.19 6.61
N GLN A 189 -15.49 30.05 6.13
CA GLN A 189 -16.61 29.60 6.96
C GLN A 189 -16.49 28.09 7.15
N GLN A 190 -16.75 27.60 8.37
CA GLN A 190 -16.99 26.17 8.66
C GLN A 190 -18.33 25.72 8.00
N SER A 191 -18.72 26.33 6.88
CA SER A 191 -19.94 25.97 6.20
C SER A 191 -19.72 24.60 5.54
N ASP A 192 -20.59 23.65 5.89
CA ASP A 192 -20.79 22.36 5.25
C ASP A 192 -21.31 22.53 3.80
N ASP A 193 -20.94 23.60 3.12
CA ASP A 193 -21.29 23.80 1.71
C ASP A 193 -20.33 22.98 0.86
N GLU A 194 -20.63 21.69 0.78
CA GLU A 194 -19.93 20.72 -0.06
C GLU A 194 -19.99 21.10 -1.55
N ASP A 195 -20.88 22.01 -1.91
CA ASP A 195 -21.09 22.45 -3.30
C ASP A 195 -20.15 23.58 -3.74
N ALA A 196 -19.41 24.20 -2.80
CA ALA A 196 -18.46 25.24 -3.16
C ALA A 196 -17.33 24.70 -4.06
N PRO A 197 -17.02 25.36 -5.21
CA PRO A 197 -16.04 24.86 -6.17
C PRO A 197 -14.66 24.53 -5.56
N VAL A 198 -14.16 25.35 -4.64
CA VAL A 198 -12.85 25.13 -3.98
C VAL A 198 -12.89 23.89 -3.08
N VAL A 199 -14.01 23.60 -2.42
CA VAL A 199 -14.18 22.42 -1.58
C VAL A 199 -14.18 21.16 -2.45
N GLN A 200 -14.88 21.21 -3.57
CA GLN A 200 -14.88 20.12 -4.55
C GLN A 200 -13.51 19.89 -5.16
N ILE A 201 -12.79 20.95 -5.57
CA ILE A 201 -11.41 20.83 -6.07
C ILE A 201 -10.52 20.16 -5.01
N ALA A 202 -10.56 20.63 -3.76
CA ALA A 202 -9.75 20.07 -2.68
C ALA A 202 -10.02 18.58 -2.45
N ASN A 203 -11.28 18.19 -2.41
CA ASN A 203 -11.70 16.80 -2.22
C ASN A 203 -11.32 15.93 -3.44
N ARG A 204 -11.48 16.43 -4.67
CA ARG A 204 -11.11 15.71 -5.91
C ARG A 204 -9.61 15.47 -6.00
N ILE A 205 -8.77 16.43 -5.61
CA ILE A 205 -7.31 16.25 -5.58
C ILE A 205 -6.93 15.10 -4.64
N ILE A 206 -7.51 15.05 -3.42
CA ILE A 206 -7.22 13.99 -2.46
C ILE A 206 -7.74 12.64 -2.97
N ALA A 207 -8.96 12.61 -3.50
CA ALA A 207 -9.56 11.40 -4.04
C ALA A 207 -8.73 10.84 -5.21
N GLN A 208 -8.30 11.69 -6.13
CA GLN A 208 -7.42 11.28 -7.23
C GLN A 208 -6.06 10.79 -6.72
N GLY A 209 -5.48 11.46 -5.69
CA GLY A 209 -4.26 10.99 -5.06
C GLY A 209 -4.39 9.58 -4.49
N LEU A 210 -5.53 9.24 -3.85
CA LEU A 210 -5.80 7.89 -3.36
C LEU A 210 -5.94 6.88 -4.52
N ARG A 211 -6.67 7.25 -5.57
CA ARG A 211 -6.87 6.41 -6.78
C ARG A 211 -5.55 6.11 -7.48
N ASP A 212 -4.70 7.11 -7.63
CA ASP A 212 -3.36 6.98 -8.21
C ASP A 212 -2.36 6.37 -7.22
N ARG A 213 -2.80 6.00 -6.00
CA ARG A 213 -1.98 5.37 -4.95
C ARG A 213 -0.81 6.25 -4.52
N ALA A 214 -0.99 7.55 -4.58
CA ALA A 214 -0.01 8.51 -4.11
C ALA A 214 0.24 8.33 -2.60
N SER A 215 1.50 8.39 -2.20
CA SER A 215 1.88 8.49 -0.78
C SER A 215 1.75 9.92 -0.27
N ASP A 216 2.04 10.90 -1.13
CA ASP A 216 2.02 12.31 -0.78
C ASP A 216 1.43 13.13 -1.95
N VAL A 217 0.67 14.15 -1.61
CA VAL A 217 0.12 15.17 -2.50
C VAL A 217 0.81 16.49 -2.19
N HIS A 218 1.38 17.13 -3.20
CA HIS A 218 2.05 18.42 -3.07
C HIS A 218 1.25 19.50 -3.80
N VAL A 219 0.89 20.56 -3.09
CA VAL A 219 0.26 21.78 -3.59
C VAL A 219 1.30 22.87 -3.57
N GLU A 220 1.81 23.24 -4.74
CA GLU A 220 2.99 24.09 -4.88
C GLU A 220 2.63 25.37 -5.65
N PRO A 221 2.66 26.56 -4.99
CA PRO A 221 2.51 27.81 -5.71
C PRO A 221 3.74 28.07 -6.58
N MET A 222 3.50 28.37 -7.85
CA MET A 222 4.50 28.84 -8.81
C MET A 222 4.30 30.34 -9.07
N ASN A 223 5.05 30.90 -10.02
CA ASN A 223 4.97 32.32 -10.34
C ASN A 223 3.58 32.72 -10.92
N ASP A 224 2.98 31.86 -11.71
CA ASP A 224 1.77 32.13 -12.50
C ASP A 224 0.64 31.12 -12.33
N HIS A 225 0.91 29.98 -11.65
CA HIS A 225 -0.05 28.88 -11.46
C HIS A 225 0.21 28.15 -10.15
N ILE A 226 -0.68 27.21 -9.81
CA ILE A 226 -0.47 26.22 -8.75
C ILE A 226 -0.14 24.89 -9.44
N ARG A 227 0.97 24.28 -9.08
CA ARG A 227 1.35 22.96 -9.53
C ARG A 227 0.96 21.91 -8.49
N ILE A 228 0.16 20.93 -8.87
CA ILE A 228 -0.19 19.78 -8.05
C ILE A 228 0.63 18.59 -8.50
N ARG A 229 1.40 18.01 -7.57
CA ARG A 229 2.21 16.81 -7.84
C ARG A 229 1.86 15.70 -6.87
N PHE A 230 1.83 14.50 -7.40
CA PHE A 230 1.67 13.28 -6.61
C PHE A 230 3.00 12.55 -6.48
N ARG A 231 3.25 11.99 -5.31
CA ARG A 231 4.34 11.02 -5.14
C ARG A 231 3.77 9.62 -5.30
N ILE A 232 3.99 9.01 -6.47
CA ILE A 232 3.52 7.67 -6.82
C ILE A 232 4.72 6.74 -6.88
N ASP A 233 4.66 5.64 -6.11
CA ASP A 233 5.74 4.65 -6.02
C ASP A 233 7.15 5.26 -5.80
N GLY A 234 7.21 6.35 -5.03
CA GLY A 234 8.44 7.08 -4.67
C GLY A 234 8.81 8.23 -5.61
N ASN A 235 8.24 8.31 -6.82
CA ASN A 235 8.53 9.34 -7.80
C ASN A 235 7.49 10.47 -7.75
N MET A 236 7.95 11.70 -8.04
CA MET A 236 7.07 12.85 -8.22
C MET A 236 6.52 12.87 -9.64
N VAL A 237 5.19 12.97 -9.76
CA VAL A 237 4.46 13.05 -11.02
C VAL A 237 3.65 14.35 -11.02
N ASP A 238 3.81 15.18 -12.06
CA ASP A 238 2.96 16.37 -12.26
C ASP A 238 1.56 15.88 -12.67
N THR A 239 0.52 16.31 -11.93
CA THR A 239 -0.82 15.77 -12.12
C THR A 239 -1.81 16.85 -12.57
N PHE A 240 -1.89 17.97 -11.86
CA PHE A 240 -2.79 19.07 -12.19
C PHE A 240 -2.09 20.41 -12.18
N THR A 241 -2.61 21.34 -12.97
CA THR A 241 -2.26 22.76 -12.95
C THR A 241 -3.52 23.56 -12.68
N LEU A 242 -3.51 24.44 -11.68
CA LEU A 242 -4.64 25.26 -11.30
C LEU A 242 -4.28 26.75 -11.41
N PRO A 243 -5.26 27.64 -11.62
CA PRO A 243 -5.01 29.08 -11.64
C PRO A 243 -4.55 29.58 -10.26
N LEU A 244 -3.61 30.52 -10.25
CA LEU A 244 -3.05 31.07 -9.02
C LEU A 244 -4.10 31.73 -8.11
N SER A 245 -5.20 32.23 -8.69
CA SER A 245 -6.35 32.81 -7.97
C SER A 245 -6.97 31.84 -6.96
N ALA A 246 -6.94 30.53 -7.22
CA ALA A 246 -7.47 29.51 -6.32
C ALA A 246 -6.55 29.20 -5.12
N HIS A 247 -5.29 29.67 -5.11
CA HIS A 247 -4.27 29.26 -4.15
C HIS A 247 -4.68 29.53 -2.70
N ALA A 248 -5.05 30.77 -2.38
CA ALA A 248 -5.36 31.16 -1.00
C ALA A 248 -6.56 30.39 -0.43
N ALA A 249 -7.58 30.14 -1.27
CA ALA A 249 -8.78 29.40 -0.88
C ALA A 249 -8.47 27.91 -0.67
N LEU A 250 -7.70 27.31 -1.57
CA LEU A 250 -7.30 25.90 -1.49
C LEU A 250 -6.44 25.61 -0.25
N VAL A 251 -5.43 26.46 0.02
CA VAL A 251 -4.59 26.37 1.22
C VAL A 251 -5.42 26.53 2.50
N SER A 252 -6.34 27.53 2.52
CA SER A 252 -7.23 27.74 3.67
C SER A 252 -8.11 26.51 3.92
N ARG A 253 -8.64 25.87 2.87
CA ARG A 253 -9.44 24.64 3.00
C ARG A 253 -8.65 23.51 3.64
N TYR A 254 -7.42 23.24 3.17
CA TYR A 254 -6.58 22.19 3.78
C TYR A 254 -6.16 22.52 5.22
N LYS A 255 -5.95 23.80 5.55
CA LYS A 255 -5.71 24.21 6.93
C LYS A 255 -6.93 23.99 7.83
N ILE A 256 -8.13 24.29 7.34
CA ILE A 256 -9.37 24.03 8.09
C ILE A 256 -9.54 22.55 8.35
N LEU A 257 -9.40 21.71 7.30
CA LEU A 257 -9.47 20.27 7.44
C LEU A 257 -8.46 19.73 8.46
N GLY A 258 -7.23 20.24 8.44
CA GLY A 258 -6.14 19.86 9.36
C GLY A 258 -6.20 20.50 10.75
N GLY A 259 -7.23 21.32 11.06
CA GLY A 259 -7.31 22.02 12.35
C GLY A 259 -6.23 23.10 12.57
N MET A 260 -5.67 23.66 11.49
CA MET A 260 -4.59 24.64 11.52
C MET A 260 -5.12 26.08 11.49
N ASN A 261 -4.28 27.03 11.89
CA ASN A 261 -4.62 28.45 11.89
C ASN A 261 -4.54 29.04 10.46
N ILE A 262 -5.66 29.46 9.91
CA ILE A 262 -5.77 30.04 8.56
C ILE A 262 -5.21 31.46 8.45
N VAL A 263 -5.13 32.19 9.56
CA VAL A 263 -4.64 33.58 9.59
C VAL A 263 -3.10 33.62 9.61
N GLU A 264 -2.47 32.67 10.28
CA GLU A 264 -1.01 32.56 10.31
C GLU A 264 -0.50 31.91 9.02
N ARG A 265 0.25 32.66 8.22
CA ARG A 265 0.75 32.25 6.89
C ARG A 265 2.28 32.19 6.79
N ARG A 266 2.98 32.58 7.86
CA ARG A 266 4.46 32.72 7.86
C ARG A 266 5.15 31.59 8.57
N ARG A 267 4.48 30.97 9.56
CA ARG A 267 5.03 29.88 10.35
C ARG A 267 4.62 28.52 9.78
N PRO A 268 5.53 27.54 9.81
CA PRO A 268 5.15 26.17 9.52
C PRO A 268 4.03 25.70 10.45
N GLN A 269 3.11 24.92 9.93
CA GLN A 269 2.02 24.32 10.70
C GLN A 269 1.80 22.88 10.23
N ASP A 270 1.51 22.02 11.17
CA ASP A 270 1.15 20.63 10.94
C ASP A 270 -0.24 20.35 11.47
N GLY A 271 -0.97 19.49 10.79
CA GLY A 271 -2.32 19.10 11.15
C GLY A 271 -2.66 17.71 10.62
N GLN A 272 -3.83 17.22 11.00
CA GLN A 272 -4.31 15.93 10.52
C GLN A 272 -5.83 15.88 10.49
N PHE A 273 -6.38 15.07 9.58
CA PHE A 273 -7.81 14.76 9.51
C PHE A 273 -8.03 13.38 8.94
N SER A 274 -9.23 12.84 9.17
CA SER A 274 -9.67 11.58 8.56
C SER A 274 -10.79 11.86 7.57
N MET A 275 -10.83 11.11 6.48
CA MET A 275 -11.93 11.17 5.52
C MET A 275 -12.16 9.80 4.90
N THR A 276 -13.37 9.58 4.37
CA THR A 276 -13.70 8.38 3.62
C THR A 276 -13.76 8.73 2.13
N VAL A 277 -12.98 8.04 1.32
CA VAL A 277 -12.93 8.19 -0.13
C VAL A 277 -13.22 6.85 -0.78
N ASP A 278 -14.21 6.79 -1.66
CA ASP A 278 -14.61 5.55 -2.36
C ASP A 278 -14.84 4.36 -1.40
N GLY A 279 -15.40 4.64 -0.20
CA GLY A 279 -15.66 3.64 0.83
C GLY A 279 -14.42 3.16 1.60
N ARG A 280 -13.27 3.80 1.42
CA ARG A 280 -12.03 3.54 2.15
C ARG A 280 -11.74 4.66 3.15
N ASP A 281 -11.49 4.28 4.38
CA ASP A 281 -11.07 5.23 5.41
C ASP A 281 -9.58 5.54 5.29
N MET A 282 -9.26 6.82 5.29
CA MET A 282 -7.89 7.30 5.24
C MET A 282 -7.63 8.39 6.26
N ASP A 283 -6.41 8.42 6.76
CA ASP A 283 -5.89 9.54 7.53
C ASP A 283 -4.98 10.39 6.65
N VAL A 284 -5.10 11.69 6.76
CA VAL A 284 -4.30 12.65 6.01
C VAL A 284 -3.53 13.51 7.00
N ARG A 285 -2.20 13.48 6.92
CA ARG A 285 -1.34 14.42 7.64
C ARG A 285 -0.98 15.56 6.72
N VAL A 286 -1.18 16.77 7.17
CA VAL A 286 -1.00 18.00 6.38
C VAL A 286 0.11 18.82 7.00
N SER A 287 1.06 19.26 6.18
CA SER A 287 2.08 20.24 6.58
C SER A 287 2.02 21.45 5.64
N SER A 288 2.04 22.64 6.21
CA SER A 288 2.03 23.92 5.50
C SER A 288 3.32 24.69 5.81
N LEU A 289 3.94 25.24 4.76
CA LEU A 289 5.20 26.00 4.85
C LEU A 289 5.16 27.19 3.91
N ALA A 290 5.52 28.38 4.42
CA ALA A 290 5.67 29.57 3.60
C ALA A 290 6.84 29.46 2.62
N THR A 291 6.59 29.74 1.33
CA THR A 291 7.60 29.80 0.27
C THR A 291 7.59 31.18 -0.39
N VAL A 292 8.51 31.41 -1.33
CA VAL A 292 8.61 32.70 -2.03
C VAL A 292 7.33 33.08 -2.80
N PHE A 293 6.65 32.08 -3.37
CA PHE A 293 5.43 32.29 -4.17
C PHE A 293 4.12 32.12 -3.38
N GLY A 294 4.20 31.78 -2.10
CA GLY A 294 3.03 31.54 -1.24
C GLY A 294 3.22 30.32 -0.34
N GLU A 295 2.17 29.92 0.35
CA GLU A 295 2.23 28.73 1.22
C GLU A 295 2.17 27.45 0.36
N LYS A 296 3.17 26.58 0.52
CA LYS A 296 3.17 25.22 0.02
C LYS A 296 2.46 24.32 1.03
N VAL A 297 1.63 23.40 0.54
CA VAL A 297 1.02 22.36 1.36
C VAL A 297 1.48 20.99 0.86
N VAL A 298 1.80 20.12 1.81
CA VAL A 298 2.06 18.70 1.54
C VAL A 298 1.10 17.87 2.38
N MET A 299 0.43 16.93 1.75
CA MET A 299 -0.47 15.99 2.41
C MET A 299 0.06 14.58 2.24
N ARG A 300 0.31 13.89 3.36
CA ARG A 300 0.61 12.46 3.35
C ARG A 300 -0.68 11.68 3.48
N LEU A 301 -0.92 10.77 2.53
CA LEU A 301 -2.11 9.94 2.46
C LEU A 301 -1.83 8.58 3.10
N LEU A 302 -2.55 8.25 4.17
CA LEU A 302 -2.41 7.02 4.94
C LEU A 302 -3.65 6.15 4.74
N ASP A 303 -3.59 5.25 3.77
CA ASP A 303 -4.67 4.29 3.48
C ASP A 303 -4.67 3.18 4.54
N LYS A 304 -5.70 3.17 5.40
CA LYS A 304 -5.85 2.17 6.48
C LYS A 304 -5.98 0.74 5.97
N SER A 305 -6.41 0.54 4.74
CA SER A 305 -6.50 -0.80 4.15
C SER A 305 -5.13 -1.47 3.98
N ARG A 306 -4.06 -0.70 3.84
CA ARG A 306 -2.68 -1.20 3.73
C ARG A 306 -2.09 -1.71 5.05
N ALA A 307 -2.68 -1.34 6.20
CA ALA A 307 -2.31 -1.89 7.50
C ALA A 307 -2.55 -3.41 7.61
N ALA A 308 -3.39 -3.94 6.73
CA ALA A 308 -3.82 -5.34 6.75
C ALA A 308 -2.86 -6.32 6.05
N LEU A 309 -1.70 -5.86 5.52
CA LEU A 309 -0.77 -6.76 4.83
C LEU A 309 -0.24 -7.84 5.75
N GLU A 310 -0.34 -9.08 5.28
CA GLU A 310 0.25 -10.24 5.94
C GLU A 310 1.72 -10.42 5.50
N LEU A 311 2.50 -11.09 6.34
CA LEU A 311 3.92 -11.34 6.09
C LEU A 311 4.16 -12.02 4.72
N ARG A 312 3.25 -12.93 4.33
CA ARG A 312 3.31 -13.63 3.03
C ARG A 312 3.12 -12.71 1.82
N GLN A 313 2.43 -11.58 1.99
CA GLN A 313 2.10 -10.63 0.93
C GLN A 313 3.23 -9.62 0.65
N LEU A 314 4.26 -9.59 1.49
CA LEU A 314 5.40 -8.67 1.34
C LEU A 314 6.34 -9.01 0.17
N GLY A 315 6.14 -10.16 -0.47
CA GLY A 315 6.95 -10.60 -1.61
C GLY A 315 8.31 -11.18 -1.22
N MET A 316 8.50 -11.61 0.02
CA MET A 316 9.71 -12.31 0.44
C MET A 316 9.90 -13.61 -0.36
N PRO A 317 11.12 -13.92 -0.84
CA PRO A 317 11.43 -15.24 -1.39
C PRO A 317 11.08 -16.34 -0.39
N GLY A 318 10.65 -17.53 -0.88
CA GLY A 318 10.17 -18.61 -0.02
C GLY A 318 11.15 -18.99 1.09
N ALA A 319 12.43 -19.16 0.76
CA ALA A 319 13.47 -19.48 1.74
C ALA A 319 13.65 -18.36 2.79
N THR A 320 13.67 -17.09 2.35
CA THR A 320 13.75 -15.92 3.25
C THR A 320 12.54 -15.85 4.18
N TYR A 321 11.33 -16.09 3.64
CA TYR A 321 10.09 -16.13 4.41
C TYR A 321 10.12 -17.23 5.49
N GLU A 322 10.54 -18.45 5.14
CA GLU A 322 10.61 -19.57 6.07
C GLU A 322 11.62 -19.31 7.21
N GLU A 323 12.78 -18.76 6.86
CA GLU A 323 13.81 -18.42 7.84
C GLU A 323 13.35 -17.25 8.73
N TRP A 324 12.78 -16.19 8.15
CA TRP A 324 12.23 -15.07 8.88
C TRP A 324 11.12 -15.52 9.84
N SER A 325 10.23 -16.39 9.39
CA SER A 325 9.14 -16.94 10.20
C SER A 325 9.65 -17.72 11.42
N LYS A 326 10.79 -18.38 11.32
CA LYS A 326 11.44 -19.06 12.47
C LYS A 326 12.05 -18.05 13.44
N LEU A 327 12.75 -17.05 12.90
CA LEU A 327 13.47 -16.04 13.69
C LEU A 327 12.55 -15.14 14.51
N ILE A 328 11.39 -14.77 14.00
CA ILE A 328 10.40 -13.94 14.70
C ILE A 328 9.66 -14.67 15.83
N HIS A 329 9.77 -15.99 15.90
CA HIS A 329 9.26 -16.81 17.01
C HIS A 329 10.35 -17.21 18.00
N ALA A 330 11.56 -16.62 17.90
CA ALA A 330 12.58 -16.80 18.89
C ALA A 330 12.09 -16.36 20.28
N PRO A 331 12.43 -17.07 21.35
CA PRO A 331 11.95 -16.73 22.69
C PRO A 331 12.47 -15.39 23.19
N PHE A 332 13.64 -14.97 22.76
CA PHE A 332 14.26 -13.68 23.07
C PHE A 332 15.34 -13.33 22.02
N GLY A 333 15.78 -12.10 22.07
CA GLY A 333 16.82 -11.58 21.17
C GLY A 333 16.33 -10.35 20.40
N MET A 334 17.21 -9.78 19.58
CA MET A 334 16.89 -8.58 18.80
C MET A 334 16.86 -8.91 17.31
N VAL A 335 15.81 -8.50 16.63
CA VAL A 335 15.65 -8.58 15.18
C VAL A 335 15.55 -7.18 14.62
N ILE A 336 16.37 -6.86 13.62
CA ILE A 336 16.50 -5.51 13.09
C ILE A 336 16.06 -5.48 11.62
N CYS A 337 15.21 -4.52 11.27
CA CYS A 337 14.87 -4.20 9.88
C CYS A 337 15.67 -2.97 9.43
N ALA A 338 16.60 -3.15 8.48
CA ALA A 338 17.51 -2.12 7.99
C ALA A 338 17.09 -1.59 6.61
N GLY A 339 17.24 -0.31 6.40
CA GLY A 339 16.97 0.32 5.10
C GLY A 339 16.78 1.84 5.21
N PRO A 340 16.83 2.56 4.09
CA PRO A 340 16.54 4.00 4.08
C PRO A 340 15.06 4.29 4.36
N THR A 341 14.73 5.57 4.43
CA THR A 341 13.33 6.03 4.48
C THR A 341 12.57 5.54 3.23
N GLY A 342 11.36 5.05 3.43
CA GLY A 342 10.55 4.51 2.33
C GLY A 342 10.90 3.10 1.86
N ALA A 343 11.85 2.40 2.51
CA ALA A 343 12.19 1.01 2.19
C ALA A 343 11.12 -0.02 2.63
N GLY A 344 10.06 0.41 3.33
CA GLY A 344 8.98 -0.46 3.78
C GLY A 344 9.23 -1.15 5.12
N LYS A 345 10.20 -0.67 5.92
CA LYS A 345 10.56 -1.24 7.23
C LYS A 345 9.36 -1.38 8.17
N THR A 346 8.60 -0.30 8.35
CA THR A 346 7.40 -0.29 9.22
C THR A 346 6.37 -1.32 8.78
N THR A 347 6.13 -1.45 7.47
CA THR A 347 5.21 -2.46 6.92
C THR A 347 5.67 -3.87 7.26
N THR A 348 6.96 -4.17 7.12
CA THR A 348 7.53 -5.48 7.46
C THR A 348 7.45 -5.75 8.95
N LEU A 349 7.77 -4.77 9.80
CA LEU A 349 7.67 -4.90 11.25
C LEU A 349 6.22 -5.08 11.71
N TYR A 350 5.27 -4.37 11.14
CA TYR A 350 3.85 -4.51 11.44
C TYR A 350 3.28 -5.87 11.01
N ALA A 351 3.65 -6.33 9.80
CA ALA A 351 3.29 -7.67 9.35
C ALA A 351 3.91 -8.76 10.24
N THR A 352 5.12 -8.51 10.77
CA THR A 352 5.78 -9.38 11.74
C THR A 352 5.04 -9.38 13.08
N LEU A 353 4.66 -8.21 13.61
CA LEU A 353 3.87 -8.13 14.85
C LEU A 353 2.54 -8.90 14.74
N ARG A 354 1.84 -8.75 13.62
CA ARG A 354 0.60 -9.49 13.38
C ARG A 354 0.82 -11.01 13.34
N ALA A 355 1.93 -11.46 12.79
CA ALA A 355 2.26 -12.88 12.74
C ALA A 355 2.61 -13.46 14.12
N ILE A 356 3.11 -12.63 15.04
CA ILE A 356 3.49 -13.03 16.40
C ILE A 356 2.34 -12.89 17.39
N ASN A 357 1.40 -11.96 17.15
CA ASN A 357 0.29 -11.64 18.05
C ASN A 357 -0.79 -12.72 17.98
N ASP A 358 -0.64 -13.74 18.78
CA ASP A 358 -1.57 -14.88 18.92
C ASP A 358 -2.52 -14.76 20.14
N GLY A 359 -2.45 -13.64 20.86
CA GLY A 359 -3.21 -13.37 22.07
C GLY A 359 -2.62 -14.00 23.35
N GLY A 360 -1.57 -14.84 23.22
CA GLY A 360 -0.87 -15.43 24.36
C GLY A 360 0.36 -14.64 24.83
N LYS A 361 0.69 -13.54 24.16
CA LYS A 361 1.87 -12.71 24.43
C LYS A 361 1.48 -11.25 24.68
N ASN A 362 2.18 -10.62 25.61
CA ASN A 362 2.07 -9.17 25.82
C ASN A 362 2.98 -8.45 24.82
N VAL A 363 2.37 -7.90 23.77
CA VAL A 363 3.05 -7.17 22.69
C VAL A 363 2.93 -5.68 22.93
N MET A 364 4.06 -4.99 23.03
CA MET A 364 4.10 -3.54 23.24
C MET A 364 4.95 -2.84 22.20
N THR A 365 4.58 -1.61 21.83
CA THR A 365 5.37 -0.81 20.88
C THR A 365 5.66 0.57 21.44
N ILE A 366 6.75 1.18 20.97
CA ILE A 366 7.01 2.61 21.07
C ILE A 366 7.42 3.17 19.72
N GLU A 367 6.71 4.20 19.24
CA GLU A 367 6.75 4.66 17.85
C GLU A 367 6.70 6.20 17.75
N ASP A 368 7.16 6.76 16.62
CA ASP A 368 7.19 8.22 16.38
C ASP A 368 6.80 8.56 14.92
N PRO A 369 5.49 8.72 14.66
CA PRO A 369 4.35 8.34 15.47
C PRO A 369 3.85 6.90 15.18
N VAL A 370 2.78 6.45 15.87
CA VAL A 370 2.01 5.26 15.50
C VAL A 370 1.34 5.50 14.14
N GLU A 371 1.62 4.62 13.16
CA GLU A 371 1.05 4.75 11.81
C GLU A 371 -0.33 4.08 11.68
N TYR A 372 -0.51 2.91 12.32
CA TYR A 372 -1.77 2.15 12.34
C TYR A 372 -1.99 1.53 13.71
N VAL A 373 -3.24 1.52 14.17
CA VAL A 373 -3.62 0.91 15.44
C VAL A 373 -4.01 -0.56 15.22
N PHE A 374 -3.45 -1.45 16.04
CA PHE A 374 -3.73 -2.88 15.99
C PHE A 374 -4.47 -3.36 17.24
N PRO A 375 -5.57 -4.10 17.08
CA PRO A 375 -6.22 -4.76 18.22
C PRO A 375 -5.25 -5.72 18.93
N GLY A 376 -5.26 -5.69 20.25
CA GLY A 376 -4.44 -6.59 21.07
C GLY A 376 -2.96 -6.23 21.17
N ILE A 377 -2.54 -5.06 20.69
CA ILE A 377 -1.18 -4.53 20.83
C ILE A 377 -1.23 -3.23 21.61
N ASN A 378 -0.38 -3.09 22.62
CA ASN A 378 -0.26 -1.87 23.41
C ASN A 378 0.74 -0.92 22.74
N GLN A 379 0.25 0.04 21.96
CA GLN A 379 1.06 0.96 21.19
C GLN A 379 1.22 2.29 21.90
N ILE A 380 2.48 2.73 22.06
CA ILE A 380 2.85 3.98 22.74
C ILE A 380 3.43 4.91 21.68
N GLN A 381 2.93 6.13 21.63
CA GLN A 381 3.51 7.19 20.78
C GLN A 381 4.41 8.08 21.59
N THR A 382 5.58 8.42 21.07
CA THR A 382 6.47 9.40 21.68
C THR A 382 5.79 10.78 21.81
N ASN A 383 6.17 11.52 22.84
CA ASN A 383 5.72 12.89 23.06
C ASN A 383 6.84 13.67 23.75
N GLU A 384 7.66 14.36 22.97
CA GLU A 384 8.81 15.10 23.48
C GLU A 384 8.40 16.23 24.44
N GLN A 385 7.26 16.87 24.21
CA GLN A 385 6.75 17.93 25.09
C GLN A 385 6.40 17.40 26.48
N ALA A 386 5.93 16.15 26.57
CA ALA A 386 5.66 15.45 27.82
C ALA A 386 6.88 14.71 28.36
N GLY A 387 8.04 14.79 27.69
CA GLY A 387 9.26 14.07 28.09
C GLY A 387 9.24 12.58 27.75
N LEU A 388 8.24 12.09 27.00
CA LEU A 388 8.13 10.68 26.59
C LEU A 388 8.95 10.44 25.32
N THR A 389 10.25 10.24 25.48
CA THR A 389 11.18 9.87 24.41
C THR A 389 11.21 8.34 24.19
N PHE A 390 11.85 7.86 23.11
CA PHE A 390 12.06 6.43 22.89
C PHE A 390 12.72 5.74 24.09
N ALA A 391 13.81 6.29 24.63
CA ALA A 391 14.52 5.73 25.76
C ALA A 391 13.67 5.70 27.05
N GLN A 392 12.90 6.77 27.32
CA GLN A 392 12.00 6.84 28.48
C GLN A 392 10.85 5.85 28.38
N GLY A 393 10.20 5.80 27.21
CA GLY A 393 9.09 4.89 26.95
C GLY A 393 9.53 3.44 27.01
N LEU A 394 10.69 3.09 26.43
CA LEU A 394 11.24 1.73 26.49
C LEU A 394 11.54 1.30 27.94
N LYS A 395 12.13 2.20 28.77
CA LYS A 395 12.30 1.94 30.21
C LYS A 395 10.98 1.72 30.94
N ALA A 396 9.90 2.37 30.52
CA ALA A 396 8.58 2.16 31.10
C ALA A 396 7.96 0.83 30.68
N ILE A 397 8.09 0.48 29.39
CA ILE A 397 7.62 -0.79 28.82
C ILE A 397 8.20 -1.99 29.58
N LEU A 398 9.48 -1.97 29.92
CA LEU A 398 10.15 -3.04 30.68
C LEU A 398 9.56 -3.33 32.06
N ARG A 399 8.69 -2.45 32.58
CA ARG A 399 7.96 -2.66 33.84
C ARG A 399 6.50 -3.06 33.63
N GLN A 400 6.12 -3.37 32.39
CA GLN A 400 4.77 -3.75 32.00
C GLN A 400 4.67 -5.23 31.60
N ASP A 401 5.64 -6.05 32.02
CA ASP A 401 5.70 -7.49 31.72
C ASP A 401 5.54 -7.82 30.22
N PRO A 402 6.37 -7.21 29.33
CA PRO A 402 6.28 -7.46 27.91
C PRO A 402 6.98 -8.77 27.51
N ASP A 403 6.41 -9.50 26.55
CA ASP A 403 7.10 -10.61 25.86
C ASP A 403 7.78 -10.13 24.58
N VAL A 404 7.10 -9.23 23.85
CA VAL A 404 7.58 -8.68 22.57
C VAL A 404 7.54 -7.17 22.60
N ILE A 405 8.64 -6.54 22.24
CA ILE A 405 8.77 -5.09 22.22
C ILE A 405 9.13 -4.63 20.80
N LEU A 406 8.33 -3.75 20.20
CA LEU A 406 8.73 -3.02 19.01
C LEU A 406 9.24 -1.62 19.39
N VAL A 407 10.49 -1.33 19.07
CA VAL A 407 11.04 0.02 19.07
C VAL A 407 11.01 0.50 17.62
N GLY A 408 10.16 1.47 17.31
CA GLY A 408 9.91 1.91 15.93
C GLY A 408 11.18 2.17 15.15
N GLU A 409 12.13 2.89 15.75
CA GLU A 409 13.49 3.04 15.23
C GLU A 409 14.49 3.35 16.34
N VAL A 410 15.74 2.99 16.11
CA VAL A 410 16.87 3.33 16.97
C VAL A 410 17.67 4.47 16.33
N ARG A 411 17.61 5.66 16.95
CA ARG A 411 18.31 6.87 16.46
C ARG A 411 19.55 7.21 17.28
N ASP A 412 19.59 6.82 18.54
CA ASP A 412 20.59 7.23 19.53
C ASP A 412 21.13 6.06 20.35
N ALA A 413 22.28 6.28 20.99
CA ALA A 413 22.97 5.28 21.77
C ALA A 413 22.20 4.81 23.00
N ASP A 414 21.41 5.68 23.65
CA ASP A 414 20.67 5.34 24.86
C ASP A 414 19.54 4.38 24.54
N THR A 415 18.76 4.67 23.49
CA THR A 415 17.71 3.78 22.98
C THR A 415 18.29 2.45 22.53
N ALA A 416 19.42 2.47 21.78
CA ALA A 416 20.12 1.26 21.33
C ALA A 416 20.55 0.37 22.50
N ARG A 417 21.16 0.96 23.53
CA ARG A 417 21.66 0.22 24.70
C ARG A 417 20.51 -0.44 25.48
N ILE A 418 19.40 0.28 25.68
CA ILE A 418 18.25 -0.28 26.40
C ILE A 418 17.61 -1.41 25.58
N ALA A 419 17.46 -1.24 24.25
CA ALA A 419 16.91 -2.26 23.36
C ALA A 419 17.75 -3.56 23.38
N VAL A 420 19.08 -3.42 23.29
CA VAL A 420 20.03 -4.55 23.38
C VAL A 420 19.96 -5.25 24.74
N GLN A 421 19.92 -4.48 25.84
CA GLN A 421 19.78 -5.04 27.20
C GLN A 421 18.44 -5.77 27.36
N SER A 422 17.34 -5.23 26.83
CA SER A 422 16.03 -5.88 26.84
C SER A 422 16.06 -7.23 26.14
N ALA A 423 16.72 -7.30 24.98
CA ALA A 423 16.88 -8.55 24.23
C ALA A 423 17.71 -9.60 24.99
N LEU A 424 18.67 -9.18 25.83
CA LEU A 424 19.48 -10.07 26.65
C LEU A 424 18.75 -10.54 27.92
N THR A 425 17.74 -9.79 28.37
CA THR A 425 16.98 -10.09 29.59
C THR A 425 15.69 -10.90 29.32
N GLY A 426 15.54 -11.49 28.14
CA GLY A 426 14.48 -12.45 27.86
C GLY A 426 13.34 -11.96 26.98
N HIS A 427 13.46 -10.76 26.39
CA HIS A 427 12.43 -10.19 25.53
C HIS A 427 12.77 -10.36 24.04
N LEU A 428 11.79 -10.57 23.19
CA LEU A 428 11.95 -10.43 21.75
C LEU A 428 11.82 -8.95 21.37
N VAL A 429 12.92 -8.35 20.93
CA VAL A 429 12.95 -6.94 20.53
C VAL A 429 12.98 -6.82 19.02
N LEU A 430 11.99 -6.14 18.45
CA LEU A 430 11.95 -5.77 17.04
C LEU A 430 12.30 -4.30 16.90
N SER A 431 13.12 -3.93 15.92
CA SER A 431 13.40 -2.51 15.68
C SER A 431 13.78 -2.24 14.24
N SER A 432 13.83 -0.95 13.89
CA SER A 432 14.38 -0.51 12.61
C SER A 432 15.63 0.35 12.78
N LEU A 433 16.53 0.26 11.79
CA LEU A 433 17.71 1.09 11.67
C LEU A 433 17.84 1.67 10.26
N HIS A 434 18.39 2.88 10.18
CA HIS A 434 18.86 3.41 8.90
C HIS A 434 20.20 2.78 8.55
N GLY A 435 20.25 2.02 7.45
CA GLY A 435 21.44 1.39 6.92
C GLY A 435 21.29 1.11 5.43
N THR A 436 22.40 0.99 4.72
CA THR A 436 22.38 0.62 3.30
C THR A 436 21.97 -0.83 3.09
N ASP A 437 22.36 -1.71 4.00
CA ASP A 437 22.12 -3.14 3.98
C ASP A 437 22.19 -3.73 5.40
N SER A 438 22.08 -5.04 5.52
CA SER A 438 22.06 -5.73 6.81
C SER A 438 23.39 -5.64 7.58
N VAL A 439 24.52 -5.70 6.89
CA VAL A 439 25.87 -5.61 7.50
C VAL A 439 26.15 -4.18 7.97
N ALA A 440 25.81 -3.18 7.15
CA ALA A 440 25.96 -1.77 7.51
C ALA A 440 25.12 -1.40 8.75
N ALA A 441 23.96 -2.03 8.94
CA ALA A 441 23.14 -1.81 10.14
C ALA A 441 23.83 -2.33 11.42
N LEU A 442 24.53 -3.47 11.38
CA LEU A 442 25.33 -3.94 12.50
C LEU A 442 26.46 -2.97 12.84
N HIS A 443 27.20 -2.51 11.83
CA HIS A 443 28.25 -1.51 12.04
C HIS A 443 27.69 -0.20 12.60
N ARG A 444 26.48 0.21 12.17
CA ARG A 444 25.84 1.40 12.72
C ARG A 444 25.59 1.30 14.21
N MET A 445 25.28 0.12 14.74
CA MET A 445 25.17 -0.09 16.19
C MET A 445 26.53 0.01 16.89
N LEU A 446 27.60 -0.52 16.28
CA LEU A 446 28.97 -0.35 16.79
C LEU A 446 29.38 1.12 16.82
N ASP A 447 29.08 1.88 15.75
CA ASP A 447 29.36 3.32 15.63
C ASP A 447 28.59 4.16 16.66
N MET A 448 27.41 3.70 17.10
CA MET A 448 26.65 4.31 18.21
C MET A 448 27.30 4.04 19.57
N GLY A 449 28.41 3.30 19.64
CA GLY A 449 29.12 3.00 20.87
C GLY A 449 28.51 1.85 21.70
N ILE A 450 27.74 0.97 21.06
CA ILE A 450 27.28 -0.25 21.71
C ILE A 450 28.41 -1.29 21.67
N GLU A 451 28.69 -1.88 22.80
CA GLU A 451 29.77 -2.86 22.95
C GLU A 451 29.53 -4.07 22.04
N SER A 452 30.59 -4.46 21.28
CA SER A 452 30.49 -5.51 20.25
C SER A 452 30.02 -6.85 20.79
N PHE A 453 30.39 -7.22 22.02
CA PHE A 453 29.93 -8.45 22.65
C PHE A 453 28.44 -8.43 23.00
N LEU A 454 27.86 -7.25 23.32
CA LEU A 454 26.44 -7.11 23.56
C LEU A 454 25.65 -7.27 22.26
N ILE A 455 26.09 -6.64 21.16
CA ILE A 455 25.49 -6.80 19.84
C ILE A 455 25.54 -8.27 19.41
N ALA A 456 26.71 -8.90 19.51
CA ALA A 456 26.92 -10.30 19.13
C ALA A 456 26.04 -11.27 19.93
N SER A 457 25.70 -10.93 21.17
CA SER A 457 24.92 -11.80 22.05
C SER A 457 23.41 -11.55 21.93
N SER A 458 22.97 -10.32 21.61
CA SER A 458 21.57 -9.94 21.56
C SER A 458 20.97 -10.06 20.17
N VAL A 459 21.71 -9.65 19.11
CA VAL A 459 21.16 -9.63 17.75
C VAL A 459 21.10 -11.05 17.18
N VAL A 460 19.88 -11.46 16.81
CA VAL A 460 19.61 -12.78 16.20
C VAL A 460 19.68 -12.69 14.68
N ALA A 461 19.10 -11.63 14.12
CA ALA A 461 19.10 -11.40 12.69
C ALA A 461 18.94 -9.91 12.33
N VAL A 462 19.43 -9.57 11.14
CA VAL A 462 19.19 -8.28 10.51
C VAL A 462 18.64 -8.53 9.10
N ILE A 463 17.50 -7.91 8.77
CA ILE A 463 16.97 -7.95 7.41
C ILE A 463 17.18 -6.58 6.74
N GLY A 464 18.04 -6.54 5.74
CA GLY A 464 18.21 -5.40 4.85
C GLY A 464 17.07 -5.35 3.85
N GLN A 465 16.49 -4.19 3.62
CA GLN A 465 15.29 -4.04 2.78
C GLN A 465 15.38 -2.85 1.83
N ARG A 466 14.90 -3.07 0.60
CA ARG A 466 14.61 -2.04 -0.41
C ARG A 466 13.26 -2.34 -1.06
N LEU A 467 12.71 -1.33 -1.73
CA LEU A 467 11.53 -1.49 -2.58
C LEU A 467 11.91 -1.18 -4.01
N LEU A 468 11.63 -2.12 -4.92
CA LEU A 468 11.70 -1.90 -6.36
C LEU A 468 10.29 -1.70 -6.91
N ARG A 469 10.16 -0.88 -7.95
CA ARG A 469 8.91 -0.75 -8.70
C ARG A 469 8.72 -1.98 -9.58
N ARG A 470 7.49 -2.46 -9.66
CA ARG A 470 7.11 -3.55 -10.55
C ARG A 470 6.78 -3.01 -11.93
N ILE A 471 7.18 -3.72 -12.97
CA ILE A 471 6.76 -3.43 -14.34
C ILE A 471 5.23 -3.48 -14.38
N CYS A 472 4.62 -2.52 -15.06
CA CYS A 472 3.17 -2.50 -15.25
C CYS A 472 2.75 -3.61 -16.21
N ASP A 473 1.96 -4.56 -15.75
CA ASP A 473 1.52 -5.70 -16.56
C ASP A 473 0.67 -5.29 -17.78
N ALA A 474 0.02 -4.11 -17.72
CA ALA A 474 -0.84 -3.62 -18.79
C ALA A 474 -0.07 -3.02 -19.98
N CYS A 475 1.18 -2.59 -19.77
CA CYS A 475 2.00 -2.00 -20.85
C CYS A 475 3.41 -2.59 -20.91
N LYS A 476 3.55 -3.82 -20.42
CA LYS A 476 4.82 -4.55 -20.43
C LYS A 476 5.19 -4.94 -21.87
N GLU A 477 6.37 -4.55 -22.29
CA GLU A 477 6.91 -4.86 -23.61
C GLU A 477 8.41 -5.17 -23.54
N PRO A 478 8.95 -5.88 -24.54
CA PRO A 478 10.38 -6.17 -24.59
C PRO A 478 11.18 -4.91 -24.91
N TYR A 479 12.40 -4.80 -24.35
CA TYR A 479 13.34 -3.74 -24.67
C TYR A 479 14.78 -4.26 -24.71
N GLU A 480 15.67 -3.49 -25.33
CA GLU A 480 17.11 -3.72 -25.30
C GLU A 480 17.74 -2.84 -24.22
N PRO A 481 18.32 -3.45 -23.16
CA PRO A 481 18.98 -2.69 -22.11
C PRO A 481 20.17 -1.89 -22.63
N GLY A 482 20.38 -0.72 -22.03
CA GLY A 482 21.55 0.10 -22.33
C GLY A 482 22.87 -0.53 -21.87
N PRO A 483 24.01 -0.02 -22.38
CA PRO A 483 25.33 -0.59 -22.04
C PRO A 483 25.62 -0.61 -20.53
N GLU A 484 25.18 0.40 -19.79
CA GLU A 484 25.33 0.48 -18.33
C GLU A 484 24.53 -0.61 -17.62
N GLU A 485 23.31 -0.86 -18.06
CA GLU A 485 22.43 -1.89 -17.51
C GLU A 485 23.02 -3.29 -17.76
N ILE A 486 23.50 -3.54 -18.98
CA ILE A 486 24.18 -4.80 -19.34
C ILE A 486 25.49 -4.97 -18.57
N ALA A 487 26.24 -3.90 -18.33
CA ALA A 487 27.45 -3.97 -17.53
C ALA A 487 27.18 -4.41 -16.09
N VAL A 488 26.10 -3.92 -15.47
CA VAL A 488 25.65 -4.38 -14.14
C VAL A 488 25.26 -5.86 -14.17
N TRP A 489 24.44 -6.28 -15.15
CA TRP A 489 24.01 -7.67 -15.30
C TRP A 489 25.20 -8.65 -15.40
N ASN A 490 26.17 -8.31 -16.25
CA ASN A 490 27.37 -9.14 -16.51
C ASN A 490 28.33 -9.15 -15.30
N ARG A 491 28.51 -8.01 -14.61
CA ARG A 491 29.36 -7.91 -13.43
C ARG A 491 28.91 -8.82 -12.30
N GLU A 492 27.60 -8.97 -12.13
CA GLU A 492 27.03 -9.84 -11.10
C GLU A 492 26.96 -11.32 -11.55
N GLY A 493 27.58 -11.67 -12.69
CA GLY A 493 27.73 -13.04 -13.16
C GLY A 493 26.42 -13.74 -13.51
N ARG A 494 25.39 -12.97 -13.91
CA ARG A 494 24.09 -13.52 -14.30
C ARG A 494 24.16 -14.23 -15.64
N ASN A 495 23.35 -15.28 -15.79
CA ASN A 495 23.25 -15.99 -17.07
C ASN A 495 22.77 -15.04 -18.18
N PRO A 496 23.25 -15.24 -19.43
CA PRO A 496 22.74 -14.49 -20.58
C PRO A 496 21.21 -14.58 -20.66
N LYS A 497 20.54 -13.42 -20.72
CA LYS A 497 19.08 -13.34 -20.88
C LYS A 497 18.78 -12.83 -22.28
N SER A 498 17.94 -13.55 -23.03
CA SER A 498 17.63 -13.27 -24.43
C SER A 498 16.69 -12.08 -24.60
N GLN A 499 15.91 -11.75 -23.57
CA GLN A 499 14.90 -10.71 -23.66
C GLN A 499 14.69 -10.05 -22.31
N PHE A 500 14.73 -8.72 -22.27
CA PHE A 500 14.39 -7.92 -21.11
C PHE A 500 13.06 -7.21 -21.33
N TRP A 501 12.41 -6.82 -20.23
CA TRP A 501 11.07 -6.22 -20.27
C TRP A 501 11.05 -4.90 -19.52
N HIS A 502 10.27 -3.95 -20.01
CA HIS A 502 9.93 -2.71 -19.34
C HIS A 502 8.44 -2.37 -19.53
N GLY A 503 7.97 -1.33 -18.89
CA GLY A 503 6.65 -0.78 -19.15
C GLY A 503 6.74 0.43 -20.07
N ALA A 504 6.04 0.42 -21.20
CA ALA A 504 5.99 1.54 -22.16
C ALA A 504 5.33 2.81 -21.57
N GLY A 505 4.56 2.64 -20.50
CA GLY A 505 3.72 3.70 -19.96
C GLY A 505 2.29 3.63 -20.51
N CYS A 506 1.32 3.63 -19.60
CA CYS A 506 -0.10 3.63 -19.96
C CYS A 506 -0.91 4.33 -18.88
N THR A 507 -2.21 4.48 -19.10
CA THR A 507 -3.12 5.11 -18.13
C THR A 507 -3.21 4.35 -16.79
N PHE A 508 -3.00 3.01 -16.78
CA PHE A 508 -2.98 2.21 -15.56
C PHE A 508 -1.80 2.51 -14.63
N CYS A 509 -0.68 2.93 -15.18
CA CYS A 509 0.52 3.27 -14.42
C CYS A 509 0.78 4.79 -14.40
N ALA A 510 -0.19 5.62 -14.77
CA ALA A 510 -0.05 7.07 -14.89
C ALA A 510 1.17 7.46 -15.75
N GLY A 511 1.41 6.73 -16.87
CA GLY A 511 2.50 6.97 -17.80
C GLY A 511 3.89 6.51 -17.33
N THR A 512 4.03 6.01 -16.10
CA THR A 512 5.34 5.71 -15.50
C THR A 512 5.98 4.40 -16.00
N GLY A 513 5.23 3.50 -16.62
CA GLY A 513 5.67 2.15 -16.97
C GLY A 513 5.73 1.19 -15.78
N TYR A 514 5.50 1.67 -14.55
CA TYR A 514 5.58 0.87 -13.32
C TYR A 514 4.28 0.95 -12.53
N ARG A 515 3.97 -0.15 -11.84
CA ARG A 515 2.81 -0.21 -10.96
C ARG A 515 3.09 -1.09 -9.75
N ASP A 516 2.85 -0.55 -8.56
CA ASP A 516 3.17 -1.14 -7.26
C ASP A 516 4.68 -1.32 -7.03
N ARG A 517 5.01 -1.68 -5.82
CA ARG A 517 6.37 -1.95 -5.38
C ARG A 517 6.45 -3.36 -4.80
N ILE A 518 7.62 -3.96 -4.90
CA ILE A 518 7.94 -5.25 -4.31
C ILE A 518 9.16 -5.12 -3.41
N GLY A 519 9.14 -5.83 -2.28
CA GLY A 519 10.26 -5.88 -1.36
C GLY A 519 11.42 -6.70 -1.91
N VAL A 520 12.63 -6.20 -1.71
CA VAL A 520 13.91 -6.92 -1.89
C VAL A 520 14.53 -7.07 -0.51
N TYR A 521 14.96 -8.28 -0.17
CA TYR A 521 15.34 -8.64 1.17
C TYR A 521 16.71 -9.31 1.21
N GLU A 522 17.57 -8.84 2.12
CA GLU A 522 18.86 -9.45 2.46
C GLU A 522 18.81 -9.88 3.91
N LEU A 523 18.70 -11.17 4.18
CA LEU A 523 18.56 -11.68 5.54
C LEU A 523 19.92 -12.16 6.06
N LEU A 524 20.49 -11.41 6.99
CA LEU A 524 21.70 -11.75 7.74
C LEU A 524 21.30 -12.43 9.04
N ARG A 525 21.58 -13.72 9.17
CA ARG A 525 21.46 -14.46 10.43
C ARG A 525 22.77 -14.39 11.21
N VAL A 526 22.71 -14.01 12.47
CA VAL A 526 23.90 -13.91 13.32
C VAL A 526 24.30 -15.30 13.86
N THR A 527 25.13 -16.00 13.09
CA THR A 527 25.67 -17.31 13.45
C THR A 527 26.82 -17.23 14.50
N PRO A 528 27.20 -18.34 15.15
CA PRO A 528 28.34 -18.34 16.07
C PRO A 528 29.65 -17.81 15.44
N GLU A 529 29.88 -18.06 14.17
CA GLU A 529 31.06 -17.58 13.42
C GLU A 529 30.97 -16.07 13.22
N LEU A 530 29.80 -15.53 12.80
CA LEU A 530 29.57 -14.09 12.67
C LEU A 530 29.72 -13.38 14.02
N ARG A 531 29.21 -13.97 15.11
CA ARG A 531 29.40 -13.41 16.46
C ARG A 531 30.87 -13.20 16.80
N ARG A 532 31.74 -14.17 16.47
CA ARG A 532 33.19 -14.02 16.69
C ARG A 532 33.79 -12.87 15.90
N LEU A 533 33.38 -12.71 14.65
CA LEU A 533 33.82 -11.58 13.82
C LEU A 533 33.32 -10.23 14.36
N ILE A 534 32.03 -10.14 14.78
CA ILE A 534 31.47 -8.92 15.38
C ILE A 534 32.26 -8.54 16.64
N VAL A 535 32.51 -9.48 17.55
CA VAL A 535 33.30 -9.24 18.76
C VAL A 535 34.74 -8.82 18.43
N GLY A 536 35.33 -9.39 17.37
CA GLY A 536 36.66 -9.06 16.88
C GLY A 536 36.75 -7.77 16.05
N TRP A 537 35.65 -6.99 15.93
CA TRP A 537 35.61 -5.74 15.14
C TRP A 537 36.01 -5.96 13.66
N ALA A 538 35.58 -7.09 13.08
CA ALA A 538 35.81 -7.37 11.67
C ALA A 538 35.20 -6.30 10.78
N THR A 539 35.80 -6.08 9.62
CA THR A 539 35.30 -5.14 8.61
C THR A 539 33.93 -5.57 8.03
N GLN A 540 33.20 -4.62 7.45
CA GLN A 540 31.93 -4.93 6.76
C GLN A 540 32.16 -5.98 5.67
N GLU A 541 33.26 -5.90 4.95
CA GLU A 541 33.60 -6.83 3.87
C GLU A 541 33.83 -8.28 4.39
N GLU A 542 34.49 -8.44 5.52
CA GLU A 542 34.71 -9.75 6.15
C GLU A 542 33.39 -10.36 6.64
N LEU A 543 32.54 -9.55 7.30
CA LEU A 543 31.21 -9.99 7.72
C LEU A 543 30.35 -10.40 6.54
N ARG A 544 30.30 -9.58 5.47
CA ARG A 544 29.55 -9.86 4.24
C ARG A 544 30.03 -11.14 3.58
N ARG A 545 31.34 -11.30 3.40
CA ARG A 545 31.94 -12.49 2.79
C ARG A 545 31.58 -13.77 3.55
N LEU A 546 31.62 -13.74 4.87
CA LEU A 546 31.22 -14.88 5.69
C LEU A 546 29.70 -15.14 5.56
N ALA A 547 28.88 -14.12 5.66
CA ALA A 547 27.43 -14.25 5.54
C ALA A 547 27.01 -14.84 4.19
N VAL A 548 27.59 -14.35 3.08
CA VAL A 548 27.34 -14.89 1.73
C VAL A 548 27.80 -16.35 1.63
N SER A 549 28.95 -16.69 2.19
CA SER A 549 29.45 -18.10 2.21
C SER A 549 28.51 -19.03 3.01
N GLN A 550 27.74 -18.50 3.94
CA GLN A 550 26.72 -19.21 4.72
C GLN A 550 25.32 -19.19 4.07
N GLY A 551 25.20 -18.66 2.85
CA GLY A 551 23.98 -18.69 2.06
C GLY A 551 23.14 -17.40 2.11
N MET A 552 23.65 -16.31 2.70
CA MET A 552 22.99 -15.01 2.59
C MET A 552 23.00 -14.55 1.13
N ARG A 553 21.84 -14.19 0.62
CA ARG A 553 21.70 -13.52 -0.67
C ARG A 553 21.71 -12.03 -0.46
N THR A 554 22.47 -11.31 -1.28
CA THR A 554 22.58 -9.85 -1.19
C THR A 554 21.34 -9.17 -1.75
N LEU A 555 21.12 -7.88 -1.40
CA LEU A 555 20.06 -7.08 -2.01
C LEU A 555 20.17 -7.04 -3.53
N VAL A 556 21.39 -7.03 -4.07
CA VAL A 556 21.63 -7.03 -5.52
C VAL A 556 21.21 -8.36 -6.14
N ASP A 557 21.60 -9.48 -5.52
CA ASP A 557 21.20 -10.82 -5.99
C ASP A 557 19.69 -10.98 -6.04
N GLU A 558 18.98 -10.57 -4.99
CA GLU A 558 17.54 -10.67 -4.94
C GLU A 558 16.86 -9.72 -5.95
N ALA A 559 17.39 -8.50 -6.09
CA ALA A 559 16.87 -7.53 -7.06
C ALA A 559 17.01 -8.04 -8.51
N LEU A 560 18.17 -8.58 -8.87
CA LEU A 560 18.40 -9.13 -10.20
C LEU A 560 17.57 -10.40 -10.46
N THR A 561 17.25 -11.16 -9.43
CA THR A 561 16.29 -12.28 -9.55
C THR A 561 14.88 -11.79 -9.92
N LEU A 562 14.47 -10.62 -9.44
CA LEU A 562 13.21 -10.01 -9.90
C LEU A 562 13.26 -9.58 -11.37
N VAL A 563 14.44 -9.17 -11.87
CA VAL A 563 14.65 -8.89 -13.30
C VAL A 563 14.65 -10.17 -14.12
N GLU A 564 15.28 -11.25 -13.63
CA GLU A 564 15.21 -12.57 -14.27
C GLU A 564 13.76 -13.06 -14.48
N ASN A 565 12.90 -12.80 -13.48
CA ASN A 565 11.50 -13.18 -13.50
C ASN A 565 10.58 -12.12 -14.13
N ASP A 566 11.11 -11.12 -14.82
CA ASP A 566 10.36 -10.07 -15.52
C ASP A 566 9.42 -9.25 -14.60
N VAL A 567 9.75 -9.13 -13.32
CA VAL A 567 8.98 -8.37 -12.33
C VAL A 567 9.43 -6.91 -12.27
N SER A 568 10.73 -6.65 -12.45
CA SER A 568 11.32 -5.31 -12.43
C SER A 568 12.34 -5.15 -13.57
N THR A 569 12.95 -3.97 -13.69
CA THR A 569 13.95 -3.66 -14.73
C THR A 569 15.35 -3.53 -14.14
N ILE A 570 16.40 -3.70 -14.96
CA ILE A 570 17.78 -3.42 -14.54
C ILE A 570 17.93 -1.94 -14.16
N GLY A 571 17.34 -1.03 -14.93
CA GLY A 571 17.38 0.41 -14.64
C GLY A 571 16.83 0.74 -13.25
N GLU A 572 15.79 0.04 -12.80
CA GLU A 572 15.25 0.21 -11.44
C GLU A 572 16.22 -0.33 -10.36
N VAL A 573 16.90 -1.44 -10.63
CA VAL A 573 17.97 -1.98 -9.76
C VAL A 573 19.11 -0.98 -9.64
N VAL A 574 19.58 -0.44 -10.78
CA VAL A 574 20.65 0.58 -10.80
C VAL A 574 20.25 1.80 -9.99
N ARG A 575 19.05 2.34 -10.25
CA ARG A 575 18.51 3.51 -9.54
C ARG A 575 18.44 3.31 -8.03
N THR A 576 18.08 2.10 -7.58
CA THR A 576 17.75 1.86 -6.16
C THR A 576 18.94 1.37 -5.34
N LEU A 577 19.88 0.63 -5.96
CA LEU A 577 20.96 -0.03 -5.25
C LEU A 577 22.36 0.52 -5.58
N TYR A 578 22.53 1.21 -6.73
CA TYR A 578 23.82 1.73 -7.17
C TYR A 578 23.90 3.26 -7.21
N ALA A 579 22.77 3.97 -7.21
CA ALA A 579 22.72 5.43 -7.24
C ALA A 579 22.78 6.09 -5.84
N GLY A 580 23.22 5.34 -4.80
CA GLY A 580 23.33 5.82 -3.42
C GLY A 580 24.76 6.06 -2.98
#